data_f90f8b8d5895b814f420dd50c1de7855
#
_entry.id   f90f8b8d5895b814f420dd50c1de7855
#
_cell.length_a   1.000
_cell.length_b   1.000
_cell.length_c   1.000
_cell.angle_alpha   90.00
_cell.angle_beta   90.00
_cell.angle_gamma   90.00
#
_symmetry.space_group_name_H-M   'P 1'
#
loop_
_entity.id
_entity.type
_entity.pdbx_description
1 polymer ?
#
loop_
_entity_poly.entity_id
_entity_poly.type
_entity_poly.pdbx_seq_one_letter_code
_entity_poly.pdbx_strand_id
1 'polypeptide(L)'
;MAITVASQIEIDDHGVAWIAGANTKVLEVVLDKKAYGWSPEEIHFQHPHLALSQIHSALAYYYENREKLDEQIERDYQEAKRLGPTLSDPALREKLHALKNSK
;
A
#
# COMPACT_ATOMS: atom_id res chain seq x y z
N MET A 1 17.24 21.70 14.33
CA MET A 1 17.25 21.18 13.02
C MET A 1 16.46 19.92 12.93
N ALA A 2 15.74 19.85 11.91
CA ALA A 2 14.88 18.75 11.74
C ALA A 2 15.67 17.56 11.33
N ILE A 3 15.55 16.53 12.06
CA ILE A 3 16.09 15.32 11.62
C ILE A 3 15.12 14.68 10.77
N THR A 4 15.39 14.66 9.56
CA THR A 4 14.63 13.93 8.67
C THR A 4 14.98 12.50 8.92
N VAL A 5 14.20 11.86 9.67
CA VAL A 5 14.18 10.44 9.54
C VAL A 5 13.90 10.22 8.10
N ALA A 6 14.84 9.80 7.39
CA ALA A 6 14.78 9.70 5.97
C ALA A 6 13.43 9.21 5.54
N SER A 7 12.67 10.07 5.00
CA SER A 7 11.44 9.67 4.40
C SER A 7 11.79 8.78 3.24
N GLN A 8 11.37 7.56 3.32
CA GLN A 8 11.63 6.62 2.24
C GLN A 8 10.45 6.58 1.27
N ILE A 9 9.68 7.68 1.23
CA ILE A 9 8.50 7.77 0.39
C ILE A 9 8.75 8.83 -0.69
N GLU A 10 8.47 8.47 -1.92
CA GLU A 10 8.57 9.38 -3.06
C GLU A 10 7.22 9.48 -3.75
N ILE A 11 6.85 10.70 -4.12
CA ILE A 11 5.59 10.96 -4.82
C ILE A 11 5.91 11.18 -6.29
N ASP A 12 5.26 10.44 -7.17
CA ASP A 12 5.53 10.59 -8.60
C ASP A 12 4.68 11.70 -9.21
N ASP A 13 4.80 11.86 -10.54
CA ASP A 13 4.11 12.93 -11.25
C ASP A 13 2.60 12.81 -11.20
N HIS A 14 2.11 11.62 -10.91
CA HIS A 14 0.67 11.39 -10.82
C HIS A 14 0.16 11.44 -9.39
N GLY A 15 1.02 11.80 -8.44
CA GLY A 15 0.63 11.87 -7.05
C GLY A 15 0.62 10.54 -6.33
N VAL A 16 1.20 9.51 -6.93
CA VAL A 16 1.24 8.18 -6.33
C VAL A 16 2.47 8.07 -5.44
N ALA A 17 2.27 7.53 -4.24
CA ALA A 17 3.36 7.37 -3.28
C ALA A 17 4.03 6.02 -3.46
N TRP A 18 5.35 6.05 -3.58
CA TRP A 18 6.19 4.87 -3.76
C TRP A 18 7.17 4.76 -2.62
N ILE A 19 7.56 3.53 -2.31
CA ILE A 19 8.65 3.29 -1.37
C ILE A 19 9.95 3.44 -2.15
N ALA A 20 10.78 4.40 -1.75
CA ALA A 20 12.00 4.74 -2.48
C ALA A 20 12.91 3.52 -2.55
N GLY A 21 13.41 3.24 -3.73
CA GLY A 21 14.36 2.16 -3.93
C GLY A 21 13.76 0.76 -3.97
N ALA A 22 12.45 0.63 -3.84
CA ALA A 22 11.85 -0.70 -3.73
C ALA A 22 10.88 -1.03 -4.86
N ASN A 23 10.57 -0.06 -5.71
CA ASN A 23 9.63 -0.25 -6.82
C ASN A 23 8.29 -0.82 -6.33
N THR A 24 7.88 -0.40 -5.14
CA THR A 24 6.66 -0.86 -4.50
C THR A 24 5.89 0.36 -4.03
N LYS A 25 4.60 0.37 -4.28
CA LYS A 25 3.75 1.47 -3.85
C LYS A 25 3.42 1.34 -2.37
N VAL A 26 3.25 2.49 -1.72
CA VAL A 26 2.79 2.52 -0.34
C VAL A 26 1.47 1.76 -0.20
N LEU A 27 0.58 1.91 -1.18
CA LEU A 27 -0.72 1.23 -1.13
C LEU A 27 -0.60 -0.29 -1.07
N GLU A 28 0.45 -0.86 -1.64
CA GLU A 28 0.61 -2.31 -1.58
C GLU A 28 0.83 -2.78 -0.15
N VAL A 29 1.62 -2.03 0.61
CA VAL A 29 1.84 -2.35 2.01
C VAL A 29 0.58 -2.13 2.83
N VAL A 30 -0.11 -1.02 2.57
CA VAL A 30 -1.35 -0.70 3.28
C VAL A 30 -2.41 -1.77 3.05
N LEU A 31 -2.54 -2.23 1.81
CA LEU A 31 -3.51 -3.25 1.49
C LEU A 31 -3.21 -4.57 2.20
N ASP A 32 -1.94 -4.93 2.30
CA ASP A 32 -1.57 -6.14 3.03
C ASP A 32 -2.00 -6.04 4.49
N LYS A 33 -1.77 -4.88 5.09
CA LYS A 33 -2.17 -4.70 6.48
C LYS A 33 -3.67 -4.74 6.65
N LYS A 34 -4.41 -4.06 5.78
CA LYS A 34 -5.85 -3.96 5.91
C LYS A 34 -6.55 -5.27 5.53
N ALA A 35 -6.08 -5.94 4.51
CA ALA A 35 -6.74 -7.15 4.02
C ALA A 35 -6.43 -8.36 4.88
N TYR A 36 -5.21 -8.47 5.36
CA TYR A 36 -4.77 -9.67 6.06
C TYR A 36 -4.45 -9.44 7.53
N GLY A 37 -4.41 -8.18 7.95
CA GLY A 37 -4.08 -7.87 9.34
C GLY A 37 -2.62 -8.12 9.68
N TRP A 38 -1.75 -8.15 8.69
CA TRP A 38 -0.34 -8.46 8.92
C TRP A 38 0.36 -7.36 9.69
N SER A 39 1.24 -7.76 10.61
CA SER A 39 2.13 -6.82 11.27
C SER A 39 3.23 -6.40 10.29
N PRO A 40 3.98 -5.33 10.61
CA PRO A 40 5.11 -4.97 9.76
C PRO A 40 6.12 -6.11 9.58
N GLU A 41 6.33 -6.91 10.61
CA GLU A 41 7.24 -8.04 10.52
C GLU A 41 6.72 -9.10 9.56
N GLU A 42 5.41 -9.34 9.57
CA GLU A 42 4.83 -10.30 8.65
C GLU A 42 4.91 -9.78 7.22
N ILE A 43 4.66 -8.48 7.03
CA ILE A 43 4.78 -7.88 5.71
C ILE A 43 6.21 -8.03 5.20
N HIS A 44 7.20 -7.82 6.08
CA HIS A 44 8.59 -8.01 5.69
C HIS A 44 8.87 -9.45 5.30
N PHE A 45 8.30 -10.39 6.03
CA PHE A 45 8.48 -11.80 5.72
C PHE A 45 7.91 -12.14 4.34
N GLN A 46 6.75 -11.59 4.02
CA GLN A 46 6.10 -11.82 2.73
C GLN A 46 6.78 -11.07 1.59
N HIS A 47 7.41 -9.94 1.90
CA HIS A 47 8.09 -9.11 0.90
C HIS A 47 9.51 -8.87 1.34
N PRO A 48 10.39 -9.88 1.24
CA PRO A 48 11.75 -9.75 1.80
C PRO A 48 12.58 -8.66 1.15
N HIS A 49 12.18 -8.17 -0.01
CA HIS A 49 12.90 -7.06 -0.65
C HIS A 49 12.62 -5.72 0.04
N LEU A 50 11.63 -5.66 0.93
CA LEU A 50 11.33 -4.45 1.67
C LEU A 50 11.95 -4.54 3.05
N ALA A 51 12.73 -3.53 3.42
CA ALA A 51 13.26 -3.45 4.78
C ALA A 51 12.14 -3.05 5.74
N LEU A 52 12.29 -3.43 7.00
CA LEU A 52 11.30 -3.01 8.01
C LEU A 52 11.16 -1.50 8.07
N SER A 53 12.28 -0.76 7.93
CA SER A 53 12.21 0.69 7.95
C SER A 53 11.35 1.24 6.82
N GLN A 54 11.43 0.59 5.65
CA GLN A 54 10.60 1.00 4.52
C GLN A 54 9.13 0.72 4.79
N ILE A 55 8.84 -0.42 5.39
CA ILE A 55 7.46 -0.78 5.72
C ILE A 55 6.90 0.19 6.75
N HIS A 56 7.66 0.49 7.80
CA HIS A 56 7.21 1.45 8.81
C HIS A 56 7.01 2.84 8.21
N SER A 57 7.90 3.25 7.29
CA SER A 57 7.74 4.53 6.61
C SER A 57 6.45 4.56 5.79
N ALA A 58 6.16 3.47 5.11
CA ALA A 58 4.93 3.40 4.30
C ALA A 58 3.70 3.49 5.19
N LEU A 59 3.70 2.79 6.31
CA LEU A 59 2.56 2.83 7.22
C LEU A 59 2.42 4.20 7.87
N ALA A 60 3.54 4.84 8.22
CA ALA A 60 3.49 6.18 8.77
C ALA A 60 2.89 7.16 7.77
N TYR A 61 3.31 7.06 6.51
CA TYR A 61 2.75 7.90 5.48
C TYR A 61 1.25 7.67 5.33
N TYR A 62 0.83 6.41 5.39
CA TYR A 62 -0.58 6.08 5.32
C TYR A 62 -1.36 6.76 6.44
N TYR A 63 -0.87 6.65 7.67
CA TYR A 63 -1.61 7.23 8.79
C TYR A 63 -1.67 8.75 8.72
N GLU A 64 -0.67 9.37 8.13
CA GLU A 64 -0.69 10.83 7.95
C GLU A 64 -1.59 11.27 6.80
N ASN A 65 -1.88 10.37 5.87
CA ASN A 65 -2.70 10.68 4.70
C ASN A 65 -3.88 9.73 4.57
N ARG A 66 -4.43 9.34 5.69
CA ARG A 66 -5.35 8.22 5.77
C ARG A 66 -6.58 8.39 4.89
N GLU A 67 -7.23 9.55 4.97
CA GLU A 67 -8.44 9.76 4.18
C GLU A 67 -8.16 9.68 2.69
N LYS A 68 -7.08 10.30 2.27
CA LYS A 68 -6.71 10.32 0.87
C LYS A 68 -6.42 8.92 0.34
N LEU A 69 -5.69 8.14 1.12
CA LEU A 69 -5.33 6.80 0.69
C LEU A 69 -6.51 5.85 0.78
N ASP A 70 -7.37 6.00 1.78
CA ASP A 70 -8.58 5.18 1.86
C ASP A 70 -9.50 5.45 0.68
N GLU A 71 -9.61 6.70 0.25
CA GLU A 71 -10.37 7.03 -0.95
C GLU A 71 -9.74 6.40 -2.19
N GLN A 72 -8.42 6.40 -2.27
CA GLN A 72 -7.74 5.79 -3.39
C GLN A 72 -8.01 4.28 -3.43
N ILE A 73 -7.96 3.63 -2.28
CA ILE A 73 -8.25 2.20 -2.20
C ILE A 73 -9.67 1.92 -2.69
N GLU A 74 -10.62 2.74 -2.27
CA GLU A 74 -11.99 2.53 -2.69
C GLU A 74 -12.14 2.73 -4.20
N ARG A 75 -11.51 3.76 -4.75
CA ARG A 75 -11.56 3.98 -6.19
C ARG A 75 -10.94 2.83 -6.95
N ASP A 76 -9.80 2.32 -6.46
CA ASP A 76 -9.14 1.20 -7.11
C ASP A 76 -10.02 -0.05 -7.08
N TYR A 77 -10.73 -0.26 -5.98
CA TYR A 77 -11.63 -1.39 -5.86
C TYR A 77 -12.78 -1.29 -6.86
N GLN A 78 -13.39 -0.10 -6.94
CA GLN A 78 -14.50 0.10 -7.88
C GLN A 78 -14.03 -0.04 -9.32
N GLU A 79 -12.83 0.46 -9.61
CA GLU A 79 -12.27 0.35 -10.95
C GLU A 79 -12.01 -1.11 -11.31
N ALA A 80 -11.47 -1.88 -10.38
CA ALA A 80 -11.22 -3.29 -10.63
C ALA A 80 -12.51 -4.05 -10.86
N LYS A 81 -13.55 -3.72 -10.13
CA LYS A 81 -14.88 -4.35 -10.35
C LYS A 81 -15.43 -4.02 -11.73
N ARG A 82 -15.30 -2.75 -12.11
CA ARG A 82 -15.85 -2.28 -13.38
C ARG A 82 -15.14 -2.91 -14.58
N LEU A 83 -13.81 -3.02 -14.48
CA LEU A 83 -13.03 -3.51 -15.60
C LEU A 83 -13.05 -5.03 -15.73
N GLY A 84 -13.31 -5.72 -14.64
CA GLY A 84 -13.37 -7.17 -14.65
C GLY A 84 -12.01 -7.82 -14.60
N PRO A 85 -11.97 -9.15 -14.59
CA PRO A 85 -10.72 -9.86 -14.33
C PRO A 85 -9.69 -9.75 -15.42
N THR A 86 -10.09 -9.44 -16.65
CA THR A 86 -9.13 -9.44 -17.75
C THR A 86 -8.23 -8.22 -17.74
N LEU A 87 -8.61 -7.17 -17.02
CA LEU A 87 -7.87 -5.90 -17.05
C LEU A 87 -7.26 -5.52 -15.72
N SER A 88 -7.50 -6.29 -14.67
CA SER A 88 -6.94 -5.95 -13.37
C SER A 88 -5.87 -6.96 -12.99
N ASP A 89 -4.91 -6.47 -12.19
CA ASP A 89 -3.87 -7.29 -11.62
C ASP A 89 -4.50 -8.32 -10.69
N PRO A 90 -4.30 -9.63 -10.93
CA PRO A 90 -4.92 -10.62 -10.06
C PRO A 90 -4.51 -10.51 -8.59
N ALA A 91 -3.26 -10.16 -8.31
CA ALA A 91 -2.81 -10.02 -6.93
C ALA A 91 -3.53 -8.85 -6.26
N LEU A 92 -3.67 -7.74 -6.97
CA LEU A 92 -4.38 -6.58 -6.44
C LEU A 92 -5.85 -6.90 -6.21
N ARG A 93 -6.46 -7.59 -7.18
CA ARG A 93 -7.87 -7.98 -7.04
C ARG A 93 -8.08 -8.85 -5.81
N GLU A 94 -7.20 -9.80 -5.59
CA GLU A 94 -7.31 -10.68 -4.44
C GLU A 94 -7.22 -9.89 -3.13
N LYS A 95 -6.30 -8.96 -3.05
CA LYS A 95 -6.16 -8.13 -1.86
C LYS A 95 -7.39 -7.28 -1.63
N LEU A 96 -7.93 -6.70 -2.68
CA LEU A 96 -9.11 -5.86 -2.55
C LEU A 96 -10.32 -6.67 -2.13
N HIS A 97 -10.48 -7.88 -2.67
CA HIS A 97 -11.56 -8.75 -2.25
C HIS A 97 -11.42 -9.15 -0.79
N ALA A 98 -10.19 -9.50 -0.37
CA ALA A 98 -9.95 -9.85 1.03
C ALA A 98 -10.28 -8.69 1.95
N LEU A 99 -9.94 -7.48 1.52
CA LEU A 99 -10.24 -6.28 2.30
C LEU A 99 -11.73 -6.12 2.50
N LYS A 100 -12.52 -6.28 1.43
CA LYS A 100 -13.96 -6.11 1.51
C LYS A 100 -14.63 -7.22 2.30
N ASN A 101 -14.05 -8.41 2.30
CA ASN A 101 -14.63 -9.54 2.99
C ASN A 101 -14.16 -9.68 4.43
N SER A 102 -13.21 -8.87 4.86
CA SER A 102 -12.61 -9.02 6.19
C SER A 102 -13.40 -8.32 7.28
N LYS A 103 -14.53 -7.80 6.99
CA LYS A 103 -15.35 -7.10 7.97
C LYS A 103 -16.17 -8.03 8.80
#